data_070a216647286ed6e2e23e6c377aa530
#
_entry.id   070a216647286ed6e2e23e6c377aa530
#
_cell.length_a   1.000
_cell.length_b   1.000
_cell.length_c   1.000
_cell.angle_alpha   90.00
_cell.angle_beta   90.00
_cell.angle_gamma   90.00
#
_symmetry.space_group_name_H-M   'P 1'
#
loop_
_entity.id
_entity.type
_entity.pdbx_description
1 polymer ?
#
loop_
_entity_poly.entity_id
_entity_poly.type
_entity_poly.pdbx_seq_one_letter_code
_entity_poly.pdbx_strand_id
1 'polypeptide(L)'
;MGNIARLTACALTVCVGMXAGSTAYAERVNNALAVFAGLDKITGRIISFDVYIDETVQFGALQVTPRVCYSRPPTEPPNVTGFVEIDEVTLHNEIRRLFGGWMFATSPGLQGVEHAVYDVWLTGXKLQPDPVEPQG
;
A
#
# COMPACT_ATOMS: atom_id res chain seq x y z
N MET A 1 -66.42 36.68 -1.62
CA MET A 1 -66.00 36.35 -1.66
C MET A 1 -65.03 35.85 -1.77
N GLY A 2 -64.61 35.61 -1.72
CA GLY A 2 -63.83 35.01 -1.77
C GLY A 2 -62.97 34.54 -1.82
N ASN A 3 -62.60 34.32 -1.92
CA ASN A 3 -61.78 33.71 -2.05
C ASN A 3 -60.88 33.19 -2.10
N ILE A 4 -60.56 33.02 -2.16
CA ILE A 4 -59.78 32.43 -2.23
C ILE A 4 -58.85 31.98 -2.33
N ALA A 5 -58.38 31.84 -2.34
CA ALA A 5 -57.53 31.34 -2.50
C ALA A 5 -56.77 30.74 -2.49
N ARG A 6 -56.54 30.45 -2.67
CA ARG A 6 -55.83 29.79 -2.69
C ARG A 6 -54.97 29.38 -2.79
N LEU A 7 -54.41 29.10 -2.69
CA LEU A 7 -53.60 28.57 -2.72
C LEU A 7 -52.87 27.92 -2.91
N THR A 8 -52.45 27.65 -3.14
CA THR A 8 -51.86 26.99 -3.38
C THR A 8 -50.84 26.48 -3.26
N ALA A 9 -50.33 26.31 -2.95
CA ALA A 9 -49.53 25.57 -2.62
C ALA A 9 -48.76 25.00 -3.23
N CYS A 10 -48.16 24.86 -3.50
CA CYS A 10 -47.39 24.34 -4.11
C CYS A 10 -46.45 23.62 -3.74
N ALA A 11 -46.35 23.17 -3.44
CA ALA A 11 -45.58 22.26 -3.13
C ALA A 11 -44.52 22.02 -3.62
N LEU A 12 -43.80 22.00 -3.65
CA LEU A 12 -42.73 21.79 -4.08
C LEU A 12 -42.06 20.78 -3.86
N THR A 13 -41.80 20.22 -3.90
CA THR A 13 -41.13 19.20 -3.83
C THR A 13 -39.93 19.05 -4.22
N VAL A 14 -39.21 18.97 -3.86
CA VAL A 14 -38.01 18.88 -4.13
C VAL A 14 -37.42 17.81 -4.08
N CYS A 15 -37.08 17.16 -4.61
CA CYS A 15 -36.44 16.10 -4.59
C CYS A 15 -35.17 16.07 -4.63
N VAL A 16 -34.62 15.85 -4.10
CA VAL A 16 -33.39 15.79 -4.03
C VAL A 16 -32.79 14.78 -4.30
N GLY A 17 -32.26 14.52 -4.89
CA GLY A 17 -31.65 13.49 -5.20
C GLY A 17 -30.52 13.21 -4.72
N MET A 18 -30.06 12.80 -4.42
CA MET A 18 -28.98 12.54 -3.96
C MET A 18 -28.20 11.69 -4.40
N UNK A 19 -27.52 11.35 -4.81
CA UNK A 19 -26.98 10.84 -5.02
C UNK A 19 -26.40 10.42 -4.75
N ALA A 20 -26.04 9.67 -4.55
CA ALA A 20 -25.41 8.93 -3.98
C ALA A 20 -24.31 8.73 -4.43
N GLY A 21 -23.57 8.97 -4.38
CA GLY A 21 -22.44 8.80 -4.82
C GLY A 21 -21.83 7.76 -4.88
N SER A 22 -21.94 7.08 -5.36
CA SER A 22 -21.29 6.01 -5.37
C SER A 22 -20.10 6.10 -5.88
N THR A 23 -19.24 6.05 -5.52
CA THR A 23 -18.07 6.06 -5.95
C THR A 23 -17.79 5.21 -6.89
N ALA A 24 -17.63 5.49 -7.84
CA ALA A 24 -17.33 4.63 -8.82
C ALA A 24 -15.93 4.34 -8.92
N TYR A 25 -15.05 4.93 -8.26
CA TYR A 25 -13.71 4.53 -8.52
C TYR A 25 -13.43 3.28 -7.84
N ALA A 26 -12.55 2.56 -8.39
CA ALA A 26 -12.24 1.28 -7.91
C ALA A 26 -11.72 1.36 -6.53
N GLU A 27 -12.02 0.40 -5.76
CA GLU A 27 -11.58 0.43 -4.46
C GLU A 27 -10.28 -0.20 -4.32
N ARG A 28 -9.38 0.36 -3.68
CA ARG A 28 -8.12 -0.32 -3.37
C ARG A 28 -8.31 -1.13 -2.12
N VAL A 29 -7.56 -2.17 -2.03
CA VAL A 29 -7.61 -3.07 -0.89
C VAL A 29 -6.41 -2.77 -0.01
N ASN A 30 -6.64 -2.54 1.28
CA ASN A 30 -5.56 -2.31 2.21
C ASN A 30 -5.04 -3.66 2.67
N ASN A 31 -3.78 -3.88 2.53
CA ASN A 31 -3.20 -5.15 2.93
C ASN A 31 -2.43 -4.98 4.22
N ALA A 32 -2.46 -6.00 5.04
CA ALA A 32 -1.79 -5.94 6.33
C ALA A 32 -0.30 -6.19 6.23
N LEU A 33 0.13 -6.87 5.19
CA LEU A 33 1.54 -7.16 5.04
C LEU A 33 2.00 -6.80 3.66
N ALA A 34 3.19 -6.26 3.57
CA ALA A 34 3.84 -6.04 2.29
C ALA A 34 4.89 -7.13 2.12
N VAL A 35 5.03 -7.62 0.91
CA VAL A 35 6.00 -8.65 0.60
C VAL A 35 7.10 -8.03 -0.22
N PHE A 36 8.31 -8.24 0.22
CA PHE A 36 9.48 -7.65 -0.44
C PHE A 36 10.44 -8.72 -0.88
N ALA A 37 11.25 -8.40 -1.86
CA ALA A 37 12.41 -9.20 -2.21
C ALA A 37 13.65 -8.40 -1.87
N GLY A 38 14.61 -9.03 -1.28
CA GLY A 38 15.86 -8.39 -0.94
C GLY A 38 17.00 -9.11 -1.63
N LEU A 39 17.91 -8.33 -2.19
CA LEU A 39 19.04 -8.86 -2.93
C LEU A 39 20.34 -8.45 -2.24
N ASP A 40 21.20 -9.42 -1.99
CA ASP A 40 22.56 -9.16 -1.54
C ASP A 40 23.41 -9.18 -2.80
N LYS A 41 23.90 -8.05 -3.21
CA LYS A 41 24.60 -7.94 -4.48
C LYS A 41 25.97 -8.61 -4.45
N ILE A 42 26.53 -8.82 -3.28
CA ILE A 42 27.82 -9.45 -3.22
C ILE A 42 27.70 -10.95 -3.45
N THR A 43 26.74 -11.59 -2.82
CA THR A 43 26.60 -13.04 -2.96
C THR A 43 25.60 -13.41 -4.05
N GLY A 44 24.77 -12.46 -4.50
CA GLY A 44 23.73 -12.76 -5.47
C GLY A 44 22.51 -13.43 -4.88
N ARG A 45 22.39 -13.48 -3.56
CA ARG A 45 21.24 -14.15 -2.96
C ARG A 45 20.05 -13.25 -2.91
N ILE A 46 18.89 -13.81 -3.21
CA ILE A 46 17.64 -13.10 -3.13
C ILE A 46 16.75 -13.83 -2.14
N ILE A 47 16.16 -13.11 -1.21
CA ILE A 47 15.21 -13.70 -0.30
C ILE A 47 13.93 -12.92 -0.37
N SER A 48 12.84 -13.57 0.02
CA SER A 48 11.56 -12.91 0.09
C SER A 48 11.18 -12.80 1.57
N PHE A 49 10.63 -11.67 1.96
CA PHE A 49 10.22 -11.50 3.35
C PHE A 49 8.99 -10.63 3.43
N ASP A 50 8.20 -10.87 4.47
CA ASP A 50 6.96 -10.15 4.69
C ASP A 50 7.16 -9.18 5.83
N VAL A 51 6.54 -8.01 5.73
CA VAL A 51 6.62 -7.02 6.80
C VAL A 51 5.22 -6.49 7.06
N TYR A 52 4.81 -6.49 8.32
CA TYR A 52 3.54 -5.87 8.67
C TYR A 52 3.63 -4.37 8.47
N ILE A 53 2.52 -3.78 8.12
CA ILE A 53 2.47 -2.34 7.95
C ILE A 53 2.87 -1.65 9.25
N ASP A 54 3.71 -0.66 9.13
CA ASP A 54 4.26 0.13 10.23
C ASP A 54 5.24 -0.63 11.12
N GLU A 55 5.62 -1.84 10.73
CA GLU A 55 6.69 -2.53 11.43
C GLU A 55 7.94 -2.52 10.58
N THR A 56 9.06 -2.77 11.22
CA THR A 56 10.34 -2.67 10.55
C THR A 56 11.04 -4.02 10.59
N VAL A 57 11.56 -4.44 9.45
CA VAL A 57 12.34 -5.67 9.37
C VAL A 57 13.72 -5.29 8.86
N GLN A 58 14.74 -5.89 9.45
CA GLN A 58 16.08 -5.59 9.02
C GLN A 58 16.54 -6.61 7.98
N PHE A 59 17.09 -6.13 6.88
CA PHE A 59 17.65 -6.97 5.84
C PHE A 59 19.07 -6.46 5.61
N GLY A 60 20.05 -7.20 6.06
CA GLY A 60 21.42 -6.73 5.99
C GLY A 60 21.57 -5.44 6.79
N ALA A 61 22.07 -4.42 6.18
CA ALA A 61 22.21 -3.13 6.83
C ALA A 61 21.00 -2.25 6.63
N LEU A 62 19.95 -2.74 6.00
CA LEU A 62 18.79 -1.93 5.71
C LEU A 62 17.66 -2.24 6.67
N GLN A 63 16.87 -1.23 7.00
CA GLN A 63 15.67 -1.39 7.78
C GLN A 63 14.50 -0.98 6.90
N VAL A 64 13.57 -1.88 6.70
CA VAL A 64 12.47 -1.68 5.76
C VAL A 64 11.18 -1.53 6.54
N THR A 65 10.47 -0.44 6.31
CA THR A 65 9.22 -0.15 7.01
C THR A 65 8.16 0.24 6.00
N PRO A 66 7.21 -0.64 5.71
CA PRO A 66 6.11 -0.25 4.84
C PRO A 66 5.08 0.55 5.63
N ARG A 67 4.59 1.61 5.06
CA ARG A 67 3.57 2.40 5.72
C ARG A 67 2.18 2.08 5.25
N VAL A 68 2.02 1.76 3.98
CA VAL A 68 0.75 1.28 3.45
C VAL A 68 1.06 0.31 2.33
N CYS A 69 0.13 -0.57 2.04
CA CYS A 69 0.26 -1.47 0.92
C CYS A 69 -1.13 -1.69 0.34
N TYR A 70 -1.31 -1.29 -0.90
CA TYR A 70 -2.61 -1.37 -1.55
C TYR A 70 -2.56 -2.33 -2.72
N SER A 71 -3.66 -3.02 -2.96
CA SER A 71 -3.77 -3.84 -4.14
C SER A 71 -5.11 -3.57 -4.78
N ARG A 72 -5.30 -4.09 -5.97
CA ARG A 72 -6.57 -3.92 -6.67
C ARG A 72 -7.48 -5.09 -6.38
N PRO A 73 -8.79 -4.94 -6.51
CA PRO A 73 -9.67 -6.07 -6.32
C PRO A 73 -9.38 -7.19 -7.31
N PRO A 74 -9.76 -8.42 -7.01
CA PRO A 74 -9.48 -9.50 -7.95
C PRO A 74 -10.09 -9.34 -9.32
N THR A 75 -11.08 -8.48 -9.45
CA THR A 75 -11.70 -8.29 -10.75
C THR A 75 -10.88 -7.40 -11.65
N GLU A 76 -9.77 -6.87 -11.17
CA GLU A 76 -8.94 -5.98 -11.96
C GLU A 76 -7.57 -6.58 -12.14
N PRO A 77 -6.79 -6.11 -13.08
CA PRO A 77 -5.43 -6.61 -13.21
C PRO A 77 -4.64 -6.37 -11.95
N PRO A 78 -3.78 -7.28 -11.60
CA PRO A 78 -3.02 -7.13 -10.36
C PRO A 78 -2.15 -5.89 -10.38
N ASN A 79 -2.12 -5.21 -9.27
CA ASN A 79 -1.29 -4.04 -9.14
C ASN A 79 -1.13 -3.76 -7.67
N VAL A 80 0.08 -3.86 -7.18
CA VAL A 80 0.37 -3.66 -5.77
C VAL A 80 1.27 -2.46 -5.64
N THR A 81 0.87 -1.51 -4.80
CA THR A 81 1.68 -0.34 -4.53
C THR A 81 1.82 -0.17 -3.05
N GLY A 82 2.94 0.37 -2.62
CA GLY A 82 3.15 0.60 -1.21
C GLY A 82 4.03 1.79 -0.98
N PHE A 83 3.79 2.49 0.13
CA PHE A 83 4.68 3.57 0.55
C PHE A 83 5.65 2.96 1.54
N VAL A 84 6.93 3.04 1.24
CA VAL A 84 7.96 2.32 1.96
C VAL A 84 9.05 3.27 2.36
N GLU A 85 9.54 3.09 3.58
CA GLU A 85 10.69 3.84 4.06
C GLU A 85 11.82 2.86 4.30
N ILE A 86 12.99 3.18 3.80
CA ILE A 86 14.14 2.30 3.96
C ILE A 86 15.28 3.13 4.52
N ASP A 87 15.82 2.66 5.64
CA ASP A 87 16.93 3.30 6.29
C ASP A 87 18.13 2.39 6.30
N GLU A 88 19.29 2.95 6.38
CA GLU A 88 20.52 2.20 6.50
C GLU A 88 21.07 2.38 7.90
N VAL A 89 21.51 1.29 8.51
CA VAL A 89 22.24 1.38 9.75
C VAL A 89 23.71 1.37 9.36
N THR A 90 24.38 2.48 9.59
CA THR A 90 25.75 2.62 9.12
C THR A 90 26.70 1.89 10.05
N LEU A 91 27.95 1.84 9.63
CA LEU A 91 28.95 1.20 10.47
C LEU A 91 29.18 1.93 11.79
N HIS A 92 28.76 3.19 11.87
CA HIS A 92 28.88 3.93 13.12
C HIS A 92 27.58 3.89 13.91
N ASN A 93 26.70 2.96 13.58
CA ASN A 93 25.42 2.81 14.27
C ASN A 93 24.54 4.03 14.12
N GLU A 94 24.64 4.72 13.03
CA GLU A 94 23.76 5.82 12.75
C GLU A 94 22.70 5.37 11.76
N ILE A 95 21.54 5.97 11.82
CA ILE A 95 20.46 5.63 10.92
C ILE A 95 20.34 6.70 9.87
N ARG A 96 20.38 6.30 8.60
CA ARG A 96 20.31 7.25 7.52
C ARG A 96 19.21 6.84 6.55
N ARG A 97 18.33 7.77 6.21
CA ARG A 97 17.25 7.46 5.29
C ARG A 97 17.80 7.30 3.88
N LEU A 98 17.53 6.16 3.26
CA LEU A 98 17.93 5.93 1.90
C LEU A 98 16.78 6.10 0.93
N PHE A 99 15.58 5.80 1.34
CA PHE A 99 14.46 5.85 0.42
C PHE A 99 13.18 6.12 1.19
N GLY A 100 12.34 6.94 0.65
CA GLY A 100 11.00 7.12 1.20
C GLY A 100 10.09 7.48 0.05
N GLY A 101 9.24 6.56 -0.32
CA GLY A 101 8.39 6.82 -1.46
C GLY A 101 7.56 5.63 -1.83
N TRP A 102 6.92 5.74 -2.97
CA TRP A 102 6.03 4.70 -3.45
C TRP A 102 6.79 3.69 -4.26
N MET A 103 6.54 2.43 -3.98
CA MET A 103 7.08 1.33 -4.77
C MET A 103 5.94 0.63 -5.47
N PHE A 104 6.20 0.11 -6.66
CA PHE A 104 5.19 -0.53 -7.47
C PHE A 104 5.67 -1.91 -7.81
N ALA A 105 4.91 -2.92 -7.41
CA ALA A 105 5.36 -4.29 -7.62
C ALA A 105 5.45 -4.64 -9.10
N THR A 106 4.65 -4.00 -9.94
CA THR A 106 4.72 -4.30 -11.35
C THR A 106 5.86 -3.57 -12.05
N SER A 107 6.51 -2.64 -11.37
CA SER A 107 7.60 -1.89 -12.00
C SER A 107 8.70 -1.69 -10.99
N PRO A 108 9.31 -2.75 -10.55
CA PRO A 108 10.27 -2.63 -9.46
C PRO A 108 11.49 -1.78 -9.79
N GLY A 109 11.79 -1.59 -11.03
CA GLY A 109 12.94 -0.78 -11.33
C GLY A 109 12.72 0.71 -11.27
N LEU A 110 11.47 1.16 -11.10
CA LEU A 110 11.25 2.57 -11.05
C LEU A 110 11.79 3.22 -9.80
N GLN A 111 11.75 2.50 -8.70
CA GLN A 111 12.17 3.08 -7.44
C GLN A 111 13.27 2.22 -6.89
N GLY A 112 14.46 2.61 -7.00
CA GLY A 112 15.56 1.80 -6.51
C GLY A 112 16.12 2.33 -5.22
N VAL A 113 16.57 1.43 -4.40
CA VAL A 113 17.27 1.80 -3.19
C VAL A 113 18.73 1.97 -3.56
N GLU A 114 19.30 3.12 -3.23
CA GLU A 114 20.67 3.34 -3.64
C GLU A 114 21.60 2.86 -2.58
N HIS A 115 21.98 1.63 -2.63
CA HIS A 115 22.94 1.07 -1.70
C HIS A 115 23.89 0.19 -2.49
N ALA A 116 25.15 0.18 -2.11
CA ALA A 116 26.14 -0.55 -2.87
C ALA A 116 25.99 -2.06 -2.75
N VAL A 117 25.48 -2.54 -1.63
CA VAL A 117 25.45 -3.97 -1.37
C VAL A 117 24.06 -4.55 -1.40
N TYR A 118 23.05 -3.81 -0.99
CA TYR A 118 21.71 -4.36 -0.84
C TYR A 118 20.71 -3.67 -1.71
N ASP A 119 19.71 -4.40 -2.14
CA ASP A 119 18.58 -3.82 -2.85
C ASP A 119 17.32 -4.47 -2.33
N VAL A 120 16.24 -3.72 -2.32
CA VAL A 120 14.96 -4.20 -1.82
C VAL A 120 13.87 -3.63 -2.70
N TRP A 121 12.89 -4.46 -3.05
CA TRP A 121 11.75 -3.95 -3.82
C TRP A 121 10.50 -4.69 -3.41
N LEU A 122 9.37 -4.05 -3.65
CA LEU A 122 8.06 -4.59 -3.30
C LEU A 122 7.63 -5.62 -4.34
N THR A 123 7.10 -6.73 -3.88
CA THR A 123 6.63 -7.75 -4.79
C THR A 123 5.17 -8.13 -4.61
N GLY A 124 4.58 -7.85 -3.51
CA GLY A 124 3.20 -8.25 -3.33
C GLY A 124 2.58 -7.84 -2.01
N UNK A 125 1.44 -8.26 -1.48
CA UNK A 125 0.90 -7.96 -0.59
C UNK A 125 0.40 -9.00 -0.10
N LYS A 126 -0.01 -9.15 1.04
CA LYS A 126 -0.78 -10.20 1.68
C LYS A 126 -1.75 -9.58 2.63
N LEU A 127 -2.91 -10.19 2.75
CA LEU A 127 -3.86 -9.71 3.72
C LEU A 127 -3.60 -10.31 5.08
N GLN A 128 -2.96 -11.44 5.16
CA GLN A 128 -2.65 -12.05 6.44
C GLN A 128 -1.42 -12.92 6.26
N PRO A 129 -0.75 -13.23 7.34
CA PRO A 129 0.48 -13.99 7.21
C PRO A 129 0.22 -15.40 6.72
N ASP A 130 1.24 -15.99 6.16
CA ASP A 130 1.12 -17.36 5.74
C ASP A 130 0.84 -18.25 6.94
N PRO A 131 0.07 -19.32 6.75
CA PRO A 131 -0.18 -20.23 7.86
C PRO A 131 1.11 -20.90 8.31
N VAL A 132 1.21 -21.10 9.60
CA VAL A 132 2.37 -21.78 10.14
C VAL A 132 2.15 -23.25 9.94
N GLU A 133 3.07 -23.92 9.31
CA GLU A 133 2.92 -25.33 9.13
C GLU A 133 3.31 -26.08 10.35
N PRO A 134 2.56 -27.08 10.74
CA PRO A 134 2.96 -27.85 11.88
C PRO A 134 4.26 -28.54 11.62
N GLN A 135 5.11 -28.55 12.61
CA GLN A 135 6.36 -29.22 12.45
C GLN A 135 6.12 -30.62 12.84
N GLY A 136 6.27 -31.47 12.01
CA GLY A 136 5.97 -32.86 12.24
C GLY A 136 6.95 -33.61 13.04
#